data_be3381edd10dce4b4254a87ec1dbc146
#
_entry.id   be3381edd10dce4b4254a87ec1dbc146
#
_cell.length_a   1.000
_cell.length_b   1.000
_cell.length_c   1.000
_cell.angle_alpha   90.00
_cell.angle_beta   90.00
_cell.angle_gamma   90.00
#
_symmetry.space_group_name_H-M   'P 1'
#
loop_
_entity.id
_entity.type
_entity.pdbx_description
1 polymer ?
#
loop_
_entity_poly.entity_id
_entity_poly.type
_entity_poly.pdbx_seq_one_letter_code
_entity_poly.pdbx_strand_id
1 'polypeptide(L)'
;MTQPKYSVFYGIKELHRLHAASSLAFDTETLQLQPEKGKLRLIQLGSYTLRTIVVIDCFELTENNWDYLQRFFTNGARFWLAHNAVFDLGWLQEHDIDVRGKVRCSMLASRLLTNGIPKTQHGLAHVAKRYLDIDVSKEQQSSHWGADVLSQAQLEYAAKDIEVLLELDQVLDQRIQTNKLMEAYTLECLALPAMAQMWRTGLPWNRSALEQRRIDYEDDLKEMSKEFLRELDNALPEEHKIPRERDGSFNLRAKDEGSIRLGTKKYAGFNINSPKQLLEKFTLILGTPPVDATGKPSASRQTLKSFAADSEIIQTYLVWKKTEKRRQMITSILEKLDDKGYVKASYMQLGADTGRMSSIKPNNQQIPRDSEFRQCVEAPKGWKIVDADFSQMELRLAAALAKDENMIQAFIRGEDLHDYTAEQMGCDRQIAKSANFGLLYGAGAEGLRNYAGSSGVLMTLEEATKVRDNWLRTYKGVHAWQNKNYQIAKNSNGNEWAETRIPLSNMRRYLKGDLNRV
;
A
#
# COMPACT_ATOMS: atom_id res chain seq x y z
N MET A 1 12.15 -17.02 42.31
CA MET A 1 12.22 -15.98 41.30
C MET A 1 13.20 -16.46 40.25
N THR A 2 12.75 -16.73 39.04
CA THR A 2 13.61 -17.05 37.91
C THR A 2 14.50 -15.83 37.63
N GLN A 3 15.81 -16.01 37.52
CA GLN A 3 16.73 -14.93 37.15
C GLN A 3 16.27 -14.28 35.82
N PRO A 4 16.36 -12.95 35.71
CA PRO A 4 16.01 -12.27 34.48
C PRO A 4 16.88 -12.82 33.33
N LYS A 5 16.25 -13.04 32.18
CA LYS A 5 16.89 -13.64 30.99
C LYS A 5 17.99 -12.75 30.41
N TYR A 6 17.86 -11.44 30.61
CA TYR A 6 18.81 -10.41 30.17
C TYR A 6 19.14 -9.45 31.32
N SER A 7 20.39 -8.98 31.36
CA SER A 7 20.80 -7.88 32.22
C SER A 7 20.53 -6.57 31.54
N VAL A 8 19.79 -5.66 32.18
CA VAL A 8 19.45 -4.35 31.64
C VAL A 8 20.32 -3.27 32.28
N PHE A 9 20.90 -2.42 31.46
CA PHE A 9 21.74 -1.30 31.83
C PHE A 9 21.22 0.00 31.24
N TYR A 10 21.48 1.12 31.92
CA TYR A 10 20.94 2.41 31.55
C TYR A 10 22.06 3.43 31.31
N GLY A 11 21.93 4.19 30.21
CA GLY A 11 22.82 5.27 29.82
C GLY A 11 23.90 4.87 28.82
N ILE A 12 24.41 5.91 28.15
CA ILE A 12 25.37 5.76 27.03
C ILE A 12 26.70 5.09 27.45
N LYS A 13 27.09 5.27 28.70
CA LYS A 13 28.35 4.68 29.23
C LYS A 13 28.34 3.14 29.20
N GLU A 14 27.18 2.53 29.27
CA GLU A 14 26.98 1.08 29.27
C GLU A 14 27.09 0.46 27.88
N LEU A 15 27.09 1.29 26.82
CA LEU A 15 27.14 0.83 25.44
C LEU A 15 28.38 0.00 25.12
N HIS A 16 29.49 0.20 25.87
CA HIS A 16 30.70 -0.59 25.72
C HIS A 16 30.49 -2.10 25.91
N ARG A 17 29.48 -2.50 26.70
CA ARG A 17 29.09 -3.89 26.95
C ARG A 17 28.63 -4.62 25.68
N LEU A 18 28.23 -3.89 24.67
CA LEU A 18 27.73 -4.42 23.39
C LEU A 18 28.78 -4.39 22.27
N HIS A 19 30.03 -3.92 22.54
CA HIS A 19 31.07 -3.81 21.50
C HIS A 19 31.44 -5.13 20.86
N ALA A 20 31.46 -6.22 21.64
CA ALA A 20 31.83 -7.55 21.16
C ALA A 20 30.66 -8.25 20.40
N ALA A 21 29.45 -7.67 20.36
CA ALA A 21 28.33 -8.30 19.71
C ALA A 21 28.45 -8.18 18.19
N SER A 22 28.32 -9.30 17.50
CA SER A 22 28.20 -9.36 16.03
C SER A 22 26.75 -9.14 15.53
N SER A 23 25.75 -9.34 16.41
CA SER A 23 24.35 -9.12 16.13
C SER A 23 23.67 -8.38 17.27
N LEU A 24 22.95 -7.32 16.94
CA LEU A 24 22.28 -6.44 17.89
C LEU A 24 20.85 -6.16 17.45
N ALA A 25 19.89 -6.25 18.38
CA ALA A 25 18.57 -5.66 18.21
C ALA A 25 18.63 -4.18 18.58
N PHE A 26 17.79 -3.37 17.92
CA PHE A 26 17.57 -1.97 18.28
C PHE A 26 16.10 -1.59 18.11
N ASP A 27 15.68 -0.62 18.89
CA ASP A 27 14.35 -0.02 18.87
C ASP A 27 14.44 1.44 19.32
N THR A 28 13.41 2.25 19.05
CA THR A 28 13.39 3.67 19.41
C THR A 28 12.06 4.09 20.00
N GLU A 29 12.09 4.93 21.07
CA GLU A 29 10.92 5.62 21.59
C GLU A 29 10.98 7.11 21.26
N THR A 30 9.86 7.64 20.82
CA THR A 30 9.82 9.00 20.26
C THR A 30 8.61 9.78 20.76
N LEU A 31 8.71 11.10 20.79
CA LEU A 31 7.60 11.97 21.22
C LEU A 31 6.49 12.04 20.19
N GLN A 32 6.82 11.85 18.92
CA GLN A 32 5.87 11.89 17.80
C GLN A 32 6.25 10.86 16.73
N LEU A 33 5.32 10.57 15.83
CA LEU A 33 5.55 9.58 14.78
C LEU A 33 6.45 10.09 13.65
N GLN A 34 6.58 11.41 13.48
CA GLN A 34 7.35 12.03 12.39
C GLN A 34 8.61 12.68 12.94
N PRO A 35 9.81 12.32 12.44
CA PRO A 35 11.07 12.80 12.99
C PRO A 35 11.22 14.31 12.99
N GLU A 36 10.76 15.01 11.95
CA GLU A 36 10.86 16.47 11.85
C GLU A 36 9.95 17.24 12.82
N LYS A 37 8.97 16.58 13.41
CA LYS A 37 8.00 17.19 14.36
C LYS A 37 8.22 16.75 15.79
N GLY A 38 9.07 15.77 16.01
CA GLY A 38 9.26 15.14 17.30
C GLY A 38 10.71 15.16 17.76
N LYS A 39 10.94 14.45 18.85
CA LYS A 39 12.28 14.21 19.39
C LYS A 39 12.43 12.72 19.66
N LEU A 40 13.61 12.20 19.40
CA LEU A 40 14.03 10.86 19.79
C LEU A 40 14.25 10.86 21.31
N ARG A 41 13.56 9.99 22.04
CA ARG A 41 13.65 9.91 23.48
C ARG A 41 14.57 8.80 23.94
N LEU A 42 14.32 7.57 23.48
CA LEU A 42 15.15 6.43 23.86
C LEU A 42 15.73 5.74 22.62
N ILE A 43 16.93 5.22 22.76
CA ILE A 43 17.50 4.18 21.89
C ILE A 43 17.74 2.97 22.76
N GLN A 44 17.12 1.85 22.42
CA GLN A 44 17.35 0.57 23.07
C GLN A 44 18.20 -0.32 22.18
N LEU A 45 19.16 -0.99 22.78
CA LEU A 45 20.06 -1.92 22.11
C LEU A 45 20.17 -3.21 22.89
N GLY A 46 20.22 -4.36 22.22
CA GLY A 46 20.36 -5.62 22.92
C GLY A 46 21.10 -6.69 22.13
N SER A 47 21.77 -7.60 22.85
CA SER A 47 22.46 -8.75 22.29
C SER A 47 21.94 -10.06 22.88
N TYR A 48 21.52 -10.96 22.01
CA TYR A 48 21.13 -12.32 22.39
C TYR A 48 22.28 -13.11 23.00
N THR A 49 23.48 -13.03 22.41
CA THR A 49 24.66 -13.78 22.83
C THR A 49 25.26 -13.28 24.13
N LEU A 50 25.26 -11.96 24.34
CA LEU A 50 25.79 -11.34 25.55
C LEU A 50 24.75 -11.23 26.69
N ARG A 51 23.51 -11.62 26.43
CA ARG A 51 22.40 -11.50 27.39
C ARG A 51 22.31 -10.10 28.02
N THR A 52 22.53 -9.06 27.22
CA THR A 52 22.65 -7.68 27.66
C THR A 52 21.74 -6.79 26.86
N ILE A 53 21.02 -5.91 27.56
CA ILE A 53 20.21 -4.83 26.98
C ILE A 53 20.74 -3.51 27.55
N VAL A 54 20.87 -2.49 26.70
CA VAL A 54 21.25 -1.12 27.07
C VAL A 54 20.15 -0.17 26.59
N VAL A 55 19.63 0.63 27.51
CA VAL A 55 18.63 1.67 27.26
C VAL A 55 19.30 3.03 27.41
N ILE A 56 19.24 3.85 26.39
CA ILE A 56 19.93 5.15 26.31
C ILE A 56 18.89 6.25 26.22
N ASP A 57 18.86 7.15 27.19
CA ASP A 57 18.03 8.36 27.13
C ASP A 57 18.72 9.43 26.28
N CYS A 58 18.11 9.78 25.16
CA CYS A 58 18.69 10.74 24.23
C CYS A 58 18.64 12.18 24.74
N PHE A 59 17.80 12.49 25.74
CA PHE A 59 17.76 13.83 26.34
C PHE A 59 18.96 14.12 27.25
N GLU A 60 19.67 13.07 27.64
CA GLU A 60 20.89 13.17 28.45
C GLU A 60 22.17 13.21 27.61
N LEU A 61 22.07 13.11 26.26
CA LEU A 61 23.21 13.01 25.37
C LEU A 61 23.84 14.36 25.06
N THR A 62 25.17 14.43 25.19
CA THR A 62 26.03 15.51 24.68
C THR A 62 26.39 15.27 23.20
N GLU A 63 26.94 16.26 22.51
CA GLU A 63 27.45 16.12 21.14
C GLU A 63 28.45 14.94 21.00
N ASN A 64 29.39 14.83 21.95
CA ASN A 64 30.35 13.72 21.97
C ASN A 64 29.67 12.35 22.11
N ASN A 65 28.52 12.28 22.79
CA ASN A 65 27.77 11.05 22.92
C ASN A 65 27.06 10.66 21.60
N TRP A 66 26.54 11.65 20.86
CA TRP A 66 25.98 11.45 19.53
C TRP A 66 27.03 10.95 18.54
N ASP A 67 28.25 11.53 18.55
CA ASP A 67 29.37 11.06 17.76
C ASP A 67 29.77 9.62 18.10
N TYR A 68 29.70 9.27 19.38
CA TYR A 68 29.98 7.89 19.82
C TYR A 68 28.92 6.91 19.33
N LEU A 69 27.62 7.27 19.41
CA LEU A 69 26.54 6.47 18.85
C LEU A 69 26.68 6.30 17.33
N GLN A 70 26.96 7.38 16.60
CA GLN A 70 27.17 7.34 15.17
C GLN A 70 28.29 6.35 14.80
N ARG A 71 29.45 6.44 15.47
CA ARG A 71 30.55 5.46 15.27
C ARG A 71 30.14 4.04 15.64
N PHE A 72 29.32 3.85 16.66
CA PHE A 72 28.84 2.53 17.07
C PHE A 72 27.96 1.88 16.01
N PHE A 73 27.02 2.64 15.43
CA PHE A 73 26.11 2.16 14.39
C PHE A 73 26.76 2.01 13.00
N THR A 74 27.88 2.68 12.74
CA THR A 74 28.59 2.59 11.46
C THR A 74 29.50 1.34 11.34
N ASN A 75 29.50 0.44 12.31
CA ASN A 75 30.25 -0.82 12.22
C ASN A 75 29.58 -1.78 11.21
N GLY A 76 30.08 -1.78 9.98
CA GLY A 76 29.52 -2.55 8.85
C GLY A 76 29.61 -4.07 8.97
N ALA A 77 30.35 -4.60 9.94
CA ALA A 77 30.45 -6.05 10.18
C ALA A 77 29.28 -6.61 11.00
N ARG A 78 28.43 -5.74 11.55
CA ARG A 78 27.30 -6.15 12.41
C ARG A 78 26.06 -6.51 11.63
N PHE A 79 25.27 -7.41 12.22
CA PHE A 79 23.88 -7.62 11.90
C PHE A 79 23.02 -6.80 12.86
N TRP A 80 22.05 -6.11 12.31
CA TRP A 80 21.09 -5.33 13.06
C TRP A 80 19.70 -5.93 12.93
N LEU A 81 18.92 -5.88 13.98
CA LEU A 81 17.57 -6.39 14.01
C LEU A 81 16.63 -5.34 14.58
N ALA A 82 15.52 -5.09 13.91
CA ALA A 82 14.45 -4.22 14.40
C ALA A 82 13.07 -4.80 14.08
N HIS A 83 12.04 -4.23 14.68
CA HIS A 83 10.65 -4.49 14.30
C HIS A 83 10.07 -3.25 13.63
N ASN A 84 9.59 -3.35 12.39
CA ASN A 84 9.22 -2.18 11.58
C ASN A 84 10.41 -1.22 11.34
N ALA A 85 11.54 -1.78 11.04
CA ALA A 85 12.84 -1.11 10.96
C ALA A 85 12.88 0.21 10.16
N VAL A 86 11.93 0.44 9.24
CA VAL A 86 11.81 1.71 8.51
C VAL A 86 11.62 2.89 9.45
N PHE A 87 10.86 2.71 10.53
CA PHE A 87 10.61 3.75 11.53
C PHE A 87 11.90 4.11 12.27
N ASP A 88 12.54 3.12 12.86
CA ASP A 88 13.75 3.33 13.67
C ASP A 88 14.93 3.85 12.84
N LEU A 89 15.13 3.28 11.65
CA LEU A 89 16.13 3.77 10.71
C LEU A 89 15.89 5.22 10.31
N GLY A 90 14.64 5.60 10.08
CA GLY A 90 14.28 6.99 9.74
C GLY A 90 14.59 7.98 10.86
N TRP A 91 14.33 7.59 12.11
CA TRP A 91 14.68 8.39 13.28
C TRP A 91 16.19 8.50 13.49
N LEU A 92 16.92 7.39 13.35
CA LEU A 92 18.38 7.40 13.44
C LEU A 92 19.02 8.26 12.33
N GLN A 93 18.51 8.18 11.09
CA GLN A 93 18.96 9.01 9.97
C GLN A 93 18.67 10.51 10.19
N GLU A 94 17.62 10.88 10.93
CA GLU A 94 17.37 12.29 11.29
C GLU A 94 18.42 12.85 12.23
N HIS A 95 19.09 12.00 12.99
CA HIS A 95 20.22 12.33 13.88
C HIS A 95 21.58 11.98 13.25
N ASP A 96 21.66 11.93 11.92
CA ASP A 96 22.88 11.64 11.15
C ASP A 96 23.52 10.28 11.49
N ILE A 97 22.74 9.35 12.06
CA ILE A 97 23.18 7.98 12.34
C ILE A 97 22.87 7.09 11.12
N ASP A 98 23.91 6.76 10.37
CA ASP A 98 23.84 5.80 9.26
C ASP A 98 24.13 4.38 9.78
N VAL A 99 23.10 3.57 9.88
CA VAL A 99 23.20 2.18 10.32
C VAL A 99 23.83 1.35 9.22
N ARG A 100 25.12 1.00 9.38
CA ARG A 100 25.83 0.17 8.43
C ARG A 100 25.81 -1.30 8.84
N GLY A 101 25.87 -2.17 7.86
CA GLY A 101 25.73 -3.61 8.04
C GLY A 101 24.40 -4.13 7.50
N LYS A 102 24.07 -5.38 7.85
CA LYS A 102 22.84 -6.01 7.37
C LYS A 102 21.72 -5.79 8.38
N VAL A 103 20.72 -5.02 7.99
CA VAL A 103 19.53 -4.82 8.83
C VAL A 103 18.50 -5.89 8.51
N ARG A 104 17.98 -6.56 9.53
CA ARG A 104 16.86 -7.52 9.47
C ARG A 104 15.64 -6.92 10.14
N CYS A 105 14.44 -7.33 9.68
CA CYS A 105 13.19 -6.85 10.21
C CYS A 105 12.22 -7.99 10.51
N SER A 106 11.86 -8.16 11.78
CA SER A 106 10.93 -9.20 12.21
C SER A 106 9.51 -9.02 11.67
N MET A 107 9.08 -7.78 11.38
CA MET A 107 7.82 -7.51 10.70
C MET A 107 7.83 -8.05 9.25
N LEU A 108 8.91 -7.83 8.50
CA LEU A 108 9.06 -8.36 7.14
C LEU A 108 9.12 -9.88 7.11
N ALA A 109 9.82 -10.50 8.07
CA ALA A 109 9.80 -11.95 8.22
C ALA A 109 8.38 -12.48 8.45
N SER A 110 7.62 -11.85 9.36
CA SER A 110 6.23 -12.22 9.62
C SER A 110 5.34 -12.04 8.38
N ARG A 111 5.52 -10.96 7.60
CA ARG A 111 4.78 -10.71 6.35
C ARG A 111 5.06 -11.78 5.30
N LEU A 112 6.32 -12.14 5.08
CA LEU A 112 6.69 -13.21 4.13
C LEU A 112 6.14 -14.56 4.54
N LEU A 113 6.19 -14.89 5.83
CA LEU A 113 5.68 -16.17 6.35
C LEU A 113 4.16 -16.31 6.23
N THR A 114 3.42 -15.21 6.17
CA THR A 114 1.95 -15.22 6.14
C THR A 114 1.36 -14.47 4.94
N ASN A 115 2.16 -14.23 3.91
CA ASN A 115 1.75 -13.46 2.74
C ASN A 115 0.51 -14.08 2.07
N GLY A 116 -0.53 -13.27 1.86
CA GLY A 116 -1.82 -13.70 1.31
C GLY A 116 -2.83 -14.19 2.35
N ILE A 117 -2.45 -14.37 3.63
CA ILE A 117 -3.41 -14.72 4.71
C ILE A 117 -4.14 -13.45 5.14
N PRO A 118 -5.46 -13.33 4.90
CA PRO A 118 -6.21 -12.11 5.18
C PRO A 118 -6.22 -11.75 6.66
N LYS A 119 -6.30 -10.43 6.94
CA LYS A 119 -6.46 -9.88 8.30
C LYS A 119 -5.32 -10.21 9.26
N THR A 120 -4.17 -10.68 8.73
CA THR A 120 -2.99 -10.95 9.55
C THR A 120 -2.39 -9.64 10.05
N GLN A 121 -2.21 -9.52 11.36
CA GLN A 121 -1.59 -8.37 11.99
C GLN A 121 -0.10 -8.64 12.23
N HIS A 122 0.73 -7.60 12.04
CA HIS A 122 2.20 -7.71 12.05
C HIS A 122 2.89 -6.78 13.05
N GLY A 123 2.16 -6.12 13.95
CA GLY A 123 2.76 -5.39 15.06
C GLY A 123 3.47 -6.33 16.05
N LEU A 124 4.49 -5.85 16.76
CA LEU A 124 5.37 -6.65 17.64
C LEU A 124 4.59 -7.60 18.56
N ALA A 125 3.59 -7.10 19.27
CA ALA A 125 2.76 -7.92 20.16
C ALA A 125 2.04 -9.09 19.44
N HIS A 126 1.52 -8.85 18.21
CA HIS A 126 0.84 -9.89 17.45
C HIS A 126 1.82 -10.94 16.90
N VAL A 127 3.02 -10.50 16.52
CA VAL A 127 4.09 -11.39 16.05
C VAL A 127 4.64 -12.20 17.22
N ALA A 128 4.87 -11.59 18.38
CA ALA A 128 5.26 -12.27 19.61
C ALA A 128 4.23 -13.32 20.03
N LYS A 129 2.95 -12.97 20.04
CA LYS A 129 1.88 -13.94 20.35
C LYS A 129 1.85 -15.11 19.39
N ARG A 130 2.00 -14.84 18.08
CA ARG A 130 1.93 -15.89 17.04
C ARG A 130 3.12 -16.87 17.09
N TYR A 131 4.31 -16.39 17.37
CA TYR A 131 5.52 -17.19 17.22
C TYR A 131 6.18 -17.62 18.53
N LEU A 132 5.93 -16.90 19.62
CA LEU A 132 6.48 -17.18 20.95
C LEU A 132 5.41 -17.54 21.99
N ASP A 133 4.12 -17.33 21.67
CA ASP A 133 2.98 -17.40 22.61
C ASP A 133 3.13 -16.45 23.83
N ILE A 134 3.78 -15.30 23.61
CA ILE A 134 3.97 -14.27 24.64
C ILE A 134 2.98 -13.13 24.40
N ASP A 135 2.28 -12.72 25.45
CA ASP A 135 1.47 -11.50 25.45
C ASP A 135 2.35 -10.30 25.85
N VAL A 136 2.47 -9.34 24.94
CA VAL A 136 3.22 -8.10 25.15
C VAL A 136 2.24 -6.97 25.47
N SER A 137 2.42 -6.32 26.64
CA SER A 137 1.61 -5.15 27.03
C SER A 137 1.86 -3.99 26.06
N LYS A 138 0.81 -3.22 25.78
CA LYS A 138 0.88 -1.99 24.98
C LYS A 138 0.62 -0.73 25.82
N GLU A 139 0.53 -0.87 27.13
CA GLU A 139 0.13 0.22 28.02
C GLU A 139 1.04 1.46 27.93
N GLN A 140 2.33 1.26 27.72
CA GLN A 140 3.31 2.34 27.62
C GLN A 140 3.53 2.83 26.19
N GLN A 141 3.00 2.18 25.16
CA GLN A 141 3.20 2.55 23.75
C GLN A 141 2.75 3.99 23.43
N SER A 142 1.72 4.50 24.12
CA SER A 142 1.21 5.87 23.99
C SER A 142 1.43 6.70 25.26
N SER A 143 2.36 6.32 26.13
CA SER A 143 2.67 7.05 27.35
C SER A 143 3.36 8.38 27.05
N HIS A 144 3.48 9.26 28.05
CA HIS A 144 4.10 10.58 27.91
C HIS A 144 5.63 10.45 27.87
N TRP A 145 6.20 10.13 26.70
CA TRP A 145 7.65 10.02 26.48
C TRP A 145 8.39 11.37 26.60
N GLY A 146 7.68 12.51 26.64
CA GLY A 146 8.24 13.86 26.82
C GLY A 146 8.49 14.27 28.26
N ALA A 147 8.23 13.41 29.25
CA ALA A 147 8.47 13.73 30.66
C ALA A 147 9.97 13.94 30.94
N ASP A 148 10.31 14.87 31.83
CA ASP A 148 11.71 15.12 32.21
C ASP A 148 12.38 13.86 32.74
N VAL A 149 11.67 13.10 33.57
CA VAL A 149 12.12 11.81 34.11
C VAL A 149 11.14 10.72 33.68
N LEU A 150 11.66 9.67 33.06
CA LEU A 150 10.86 8.52 32.69
C LEU A 150 10.58 7.62 33.90
N SER A 151 9.39 7.07 33.96
CA SER A 151 9.03 6.10 34.99
C SER A 151 9.76 4.77 34.80
N GLN A 152 9.95 4.03 35.89
CA GLN A 152 10.52 2.68 35.82
C GLN A 152 9.72 1.77 34.87
N ALA A 153 8.38 1.90 34.85
CA ALA A 153 7.51 1.14 33.95
C ALA A 153 7.78 1.43 32.45
N GLN A 154 8.10 2.68 32.10
CA GLN A 154 8.49 3.04 30.71
C GLN A 154 9.84 2.43 30.34
N LEU A 155 10.82 2.48 31.24
CA LEU A 155 12.14 1.89 31.00
C LEU A 155 12.07 0.35 30.89
N GLU A 156 11.26 -0.29 31.72
CA GLU A 156 11.01 -1.74 31.67
C GLU A 156 10.29 -2.16 30.37
N TYR A 157 9.32 -1.35 29.95
CA TYR A 157 8.62 -1.55 28.65
C TYR A 157 9.61 -1.49 27.50
N ALA A 158 10.44 -0.46 27.41
CA ALA A 158 11.44 -0.27 26.37
C ALA A 158 12.46 -1.41 26.34
N ALA A 159 12.93 -1.90 27.49
CA ALA A 159 13.82 -3.05 27.60
C ALA A 159 13.11 -4.36 27.19
N LYS A 160 11.81 -4.49 27.50
CA LYS A 160 11.01 -5.67 27.18
C LYS A 160 10.79 -5.84 25.69
N ASP A 161 10.60 -4.77 24.93
CA ASP A 161 10.46 -4.82 23.47
C ASP A 161 11.72 -5.39 22.81
N ILE A 162 12.92 -5.01 23.30
CA ILE A 162 14.19 -5.60 22.86
C ILE A 162 14.30 -7.08 23.25
N GLU A 163 13.95 -7.44 24.48
CA GLU A 163 13.97 -8.86 24.91
C GLU A 163 13.12 -9.72 23.97
N VAL A 164 11.88 -9.30 23.73
CA VAL A 164 10.95 -9.98 22.83
C VAL A 164 11.51 -10.07 21.41
N LEU A 165 12.10 -9.00 20.91
CA LEU A 165 12.67 -8.94 19.57
C LEU A 165 13.83 -9.91 19.38
N LEU A 166 14.72 -10.01 20.37
CA LEU A 166 15.84 -10.95 20.37
C LEU A 166 15.39 -12.43 20.32
N GLU A 167 14.33 -12.76 21.07
CA GLU A 167 13.76 -14.11 21.06
C GLU A 167 13.01 -14.41 19.74
N LEU A 168 12.28 -13.42 19.22
CA LEU A 168 11.59 -13.54 17.93
C LEU A 168 12.55 -13.82 16.78
N ASP A 169 13.72 -13.19 16.77
CA ASP A 169 14.69 -13.38 15.70
C ASP A 169 15.11 -14.84 15.55
N GLN A 170 15.34 -15.53 16.67
CA GLN A 170 15.74 -16.94 16.65
C GLN A 170 14.68 -17.83 15.97
N VAL A 171 13.42 -17.61 16.33
CA VAL A 171 12.31 -18.41 15.79
C VAL A 171 12.00 -18.03 14.35
N LEU A 172 12.01 -16.74 14.03
CA LEU A 172 11.69 -16.27 12.68
C LEU A 172 12.78 -16.64 11.68
N ASP A 173 14.06 -16.54 12.05
CA ASP A 173 15.18 -16.94 11.19
C ASP A 173 15.06 -18.42 10.82
N GLN A 174 14.84 -19.29 11.80
CA GLN A 174 14.62 -20.72 11.55
C GLN A 174 13.43 -20.98 10.63
N ARG A 175 12.31 -20.26 10.83
CA ARG A 175 11.11 -20.41 9.97
C ARG A 175 11.34 -19.90 8.56
N ILE A 176 12.05 -18.79 8.38
CA ILE A 176 12.42 -18.26 7.05
C ILE A 176 13.30 -19.26 6.31
N GLN A 177 14.29 -19.85 6.98
CA GLN A 177 15.16 -20.89 6.39
C GLN A 177 14.38 -22.15 6.01
N THR A 178 13.60 -22.70 6.95
CA THR A 178 12.80 -23.92 6.75
C THR A 178 11.80 -23.74 5.58
N ASN A 179 11.22 -22.55 5.44
CA ASN A 179 10.29 -22.24 4.36
C ASN A 179 10.99 -21.79 3.06
N LYS A 180 12.33 -21.79 3.02
CA LYS A 180 13.15 -21.38 1.85
C LYS A 180 12.85 -19.95 1.39
N LEU A 181 12.62 -19.03 2.32
CA LEU A 181 12.27 -17.63 2.06
C LEU A 181 13.46 -16.67 2.26
N MET A 182 14.67 -17.19 2.53
CA MET A 182 15.84 -16.37 2.89
C MET A 182 16.20 -15.37 1.79
N GLU A 183 16.08 -15.75 0.52
CA GLU A 183 16.40 -14.88 -0.61
C GLU A 183 15.42 -13.69 -0.70
N ALA A 184 14.10 -13.96 -0.64
CA ALA A 184 13.09 -12.92 -0.57
C ALA A 184 13.26 -12.02 0.67
N TYR A 185 13.53 -12.61 1.82
CA TYR A 185 13.75 -11.87 3.06
C TYR A 185 14.98 -10.97 3.00
N THR A 186 16.08 -11.47 2.44
CA THR A 186 17.29 -10.67 2.25
C THR A 186 17.04 -9.48 1.32
N LEU A 187 16.33 -9.70 0.21
CA LEU A 187 15.98 -8.64 -0.74
C LEU A 187 15.15 -7.54 -0.07
N GLU A 188 14.11 -7.92 0.66
CA GLU A 188 13.27 -6.97 1.39
C GLU A 188 14.06 -6.19 2.46
N CYS A 189 14.96 -6.87 3.17
CA CYS A 189 15.80 -6.24 4.18
C CYS A 189 16.84 -5.28 3.60
N LEU A 190 17.39 -5.57 2.42
CA LEU A 190 18.33 -4.68 1.72
C LEU A 190 17.68 -3.35 1.30
N ALA A 191 16.37 -3.34 1.10
CA ALA A 191 15.63 -2.12 0.74
C ALA A 191 15.32 -1.20 1.95
N LEU A 192 15.45 -1.68 3.19
CA LEU A 192 15.06 -0.94 4.39
C LEU A 192 15.68 0.47 4.51
N PRO A 193 17.00 0.68 4.28
CA PRO A 193 17.58 2.02 4.39
C PRO A 193 16.99 3.00 3.38
N ALA A 194 16.73 2.56 2.14
CA ALA A 194 16.10 3.37 1.11
C ALA A 194 14.64 3.69 1.47
N MET A 195 13.92 2.73 2.03
CA MET A 195 12.54 2.92 2.50
C MET A 195 12.47 3.94 3.64
N ALA A 196 13.40 3.88 4.57
CA ALA A 196 13.50 4.87 5.66
C ALA A 196 13.79 6.26 5.12
N GLN A 197 14.72 6.38 4.16
CA GLN A 197 15.03 7.66 3.52
C GLN A 197 13.84 8.21 2.73
N MET A 198 13.13 7.37 1.97
CA MET A 198 11.92 7.79 1.24
C MET A 198 10.84 8.31 2.20
N TRP A 199 10.61 7.62 3.30
CA TRP A 199 9.66 8.04 4.32
C TRP A 199 10.07 9.37 4.95
N ARG A 200 11.35 9.54 5.31
CA ARG A 200 11.90 10.75 5.91
C ARG A 200 11.91 11.95 4.96
N THR A 201 12.28 11.74 3.72
CA THR A 201 12.37 12.82 2.72
C THR A 201 11.00 13.29 2.26
N GLY A 202 10.11 12.37 1.91
CA GLY A 202 8.81 12.70 1.34
C GLY A 202 8.86 13.14 -0.12
N LEU A 203 7.72 13.59 -0.64
CA LEU A 203 7.54 14.08 -2.01
C LEU A 203 7.31 15.60 -1.98
N PRO A 204 8.06 16.41 -2.75
CA PRO A 204 7.89 17.86 -2.76
C PRO A 204 6.67 18.29 -3.60
N TRP A 205 5.92 19.28 -3.09
CA TRP A 205 4.73 19.83 -3.73
C TRP A 205 4.73 21.35 -3.71
N ASN A 206 4.24 21.96 -4.77
CA ASN A 206 3.94 23.38 -4.81
C ASN A 206 2.59 23.65 -4.14
N ARG A 207 2.61 24.26 -2.95
CA ARG A 207 1.40 24.58 -2.17
C ARG A 207 0.42 25.43 -2.95
N SER A 208 0.88 26.51 -3.56
CA SER A 208 0.00 27.44 -4.30
C SER A 208 -0.65 26.78 -5.50
N ALA A 209 0.10 25.94 -6.22
CA ALA A 209 -0.45 25.16 -7.34
C ALA A 209 -1.53 24.16 -6.87
N LEU A 210 -1.31 23.50 -5.73
CA LEU A 210 -2.31 22.61 -5.12
C LEU A 210 -3.57 23.35 -4.68
N GLU A 211 -3.43 24.52 -4.04
CA GLU A 211 -4.55 25.35 -3.59
C GLU A 211 -5.37 25.84 -4.79
N GLN A 212 -4.72 26.34 -5.85
CA GLN A 212 -5.41 26.74 -7.08
C GLN A 212 -6.14 25.55 -7.70
N ARG A 213 -5.49 24.41 -7.85
CA ARG A 213 -6.11 23.22 -8.42
C ARG A 213 -7.28 22.69 -7.59
N ARG A 214 -7.24 22.85 -6.28
CA ARG A 214 -8.37 22.51 -5.40
C ARG A 214 -9.58 23.40 -5.71
N ILE A 215 -9.34 24.72 -5.88
CA ILE A 215 -10.39 25.69 -6.23
C ILE A 215 -11.00 25.34 -7.61
N ASP A 216 -10.14 25.08 -8.61
CA ASP A 216 -10.61 24.70 -9.95
C ASP A 216 -11.53 23.46 -9.90
N TYR A 217 -11.11 22.41 -9.16
CA TYR A 217 -11.95 21.21 -9.01
C TYR A 217 -13.23 21.45 -8.19
N GLU A 218 -13.24 22.38 -7.23
CA GLU A 218 -14.45 22.74 -6.49
C GLU A 218 -15.46 23.46 -7.40
N ASP A 219 -15.01 24.31 -8.30
CA ASP A 219 -15.86 25.00 -9.26
C ASP A 219 -16.39 24.04 -10.33
N ASP A 220 -15.53 23.18 -10.91
CA ASP A 220 -15.95 22.12 -11.82
C ASP A 220 -17.02 21.22 -11.17
N LEU A 221 -16.82 20.82 -9.93
CA LEU A 221 -17.75 19.95 -9.19
C LEU A 221 -19.11 20.62 -8.95
N LYS A 222 -19.17 21.93 -8.75
CA LYS A 222 -20.43 22.66 -8.61
C LYS A 222 -21.26 22.53 -9.89
N GLU A 223 -20.65 22.76 -11.05
CA GLU A 223 -21.37 22.67 -12.33
C GLU A 223 -21.72 21.21 -12.67
N MET A 224 -20.77 20.29 -12.54
CA MET A 224 -21.02 18.85 -12.75
C MET A 224 -22.12 18.30 -11.83
N SER A 225 -22.17 18.77 -10.57
CA SER A 225 -23.23 18.35 -9.64
C SER A 225 -24.60 18.82 -10.09
N LYS A 226 -24.73 20.08 -10.55
CA LYS A 226 -26.00 20.62 -11.06
C LYS A 226 -26.48 19.84 -12.28
N GLU A 227 -25.58 19.55 -13.22
CA GLU A 227 -25.88 18.78 -14.42
C GLU A 227 -26.34 17.36 -14.06
N PHE A 228 -25.56 16.64 -13.32
CA PHE A 228 -25.87 15.27 -12.88
C PHE A 228 -27.20 15.19 -12.12
N LEU A 229 -27.43 16.11 -11.19
CA LEU A 229 -28.66 16.11 -10.39
C LEU A 229 -29.87 16.38 -11.24
N ARG A 230 -29.77 17.29 -12.22
CA ARG A 230 -30.83 17.59 -13.16
C ARG A 230 -31.15 16.37 -14.04
N GLU A 231 -30.14 15.73 -14.61
CA GLU A 231 -30.30 14.53 -15.43
C GLU A 231 -30.90 13.38 -14.62
N LEU A 232 -30.35 13.14 -13.43
CA LEU A 232 -30.84 12.11 -12.51
C LEU A 232 -32.30 12.34 -12.13
N ASP A 233 -32.64 13.56 -11.72
CA ASP A 233 -34.02 13.93 -11.34
C ASP A 233 -35.00 13.76 -12.52
N ASN A 234 -34.62 14.18 -13.71
CA ASN A 234 -35.46 14.06 -14.91
C ASN A 234 -35.75 12.59 -15.25
N ALA A 235 -34.82 11.70 -15.05
CA ALA A 235 -34.97 10.27 -15.37
C ALA A 235 -35.71 9.46 -14.29
N LEU A 236 -35.92 10.02 -13.09
CA LEU A 236 -36.60 9.33 -12.01
C LEU A 236 -38.13 9.47 -12.11
N PRO A 237 -38.90 8.44 -11.68
CA PRO A 237 -40.35 8.55 -11.46
C PRO A 237 -40.68 9.65 -10.47
N GLU A 238 -41.89 10.25 -10.59
CA GLU A 238 -42.30 11.42 -9.80
C GLU A 238 -42.18 11.18 -8.27
N GLU A 239 -42.58 10.01 -7.80
CA GLU A 239 -42.55 9.62 -6.39
C GLU A 239 -41.12 9.40 -5.86
N HIS A 240 -40.13 9.32 -6.75
CA HIS A 240 -38.73 9.08 -6.43
C HIS A 240 -37.80 10.26 -6.75
N LYS A 241 -38.39 11.44 -7.13
CA LYS A 241 -37.63 12.66 -7.40
C LYS A 241 -36.74 13.07 -6.22
N ILE A 242 -35.70 13.82 -6.53
CA ILE A 242 -34.77 14.32 -5.50
C ILE A 242 -35.50 15.41 -4.68
N PRO A 243 -35.50 15.32 -3.34
CA PRO A 243 -36.12 16.33 -2.50
C PRO A 243 -35.59 17.75 -2.78
N ARG A 244 -36.52 18.74 -2.75
CA ARG A 244 -36.19 20.14 -3.01
C ARG A 244 -36.36 20.99 -1.76
N GLU A 245 -35.57 22.05 -1.68
CA GLU A 245 -35.72 23.13 -0.72
C GLU A 245 -36.91 24.06 -1.12
N ARG A 246 -37.26 25.00 -0.24
CA ARG A 246 -38.39 25.94 -0.48
C ARG A 246 -38.15 26.85 -1.68
N ASP A 247 -36.89 27.12 -2.03
CA ASP A 247 -36.48 27.95 -3.18
C ASP A 247 -36.41 27.15 -4.49
N GLY A 248 -36.78 25.87 -4.47
CA GLY A 248 -36.76 24.99 -5.64
C GLY A 248 -35.40 24.32 -5.88
N SER A 249 -34.36 24.67 -5.16
CA SER A 249 -33.06 24.00 -5.26
C SER A 249 -33.11 22.56 -4.72
N PHE A 250 -32.18 21.69 -5.18
CA PHE A 250 -32.08 20.33 -4.64
C PHE A 250 -31.62 20.34 -3.19
N ASN A 251 -32.30 19.58 -2.33
CA ASN A 251 -31.89 19.40 -0.94
C ASN A 251 -30.71 18.42 -0.87
N LEU A 252 -29.49 18.98 -0.80
CA LEU A 252 -28.22 18.25 -0.76
C LEU A 252 -27.62 18.39 0.64
N ARG A 253 -28.02 17.54 1.59
CA ARG A 253 -27.40 17.56 2.93
C ARG A 253 -26.07 16.83 2.90
N ALA A 254 -25.00 17.55 3.22
CA ALA A 254 -23.70 16.97 3.49
C ALA A 254 -23.76 16.10 4.76
N LYS A 255 -22.95 15.05 4.82
CA LYS A 255 -22.91 14.09 5.91
C LYS A 255 -22.48 14.71 7.27
N ASP A 256 -21.84 15.88 7.21
CA ASP A 256 -21.23 16.58 8.37
C ASP A 256 -22.12 17.65 8.99
N GLU A 257 -23.21 18.04 8.34
CA GLU A 257 -24.22 18.87 8.97
C GLU A 257 -25.12 17.97 9.81
N GLY A 258 -24.88 17.99 11.11
CA GLY A 258 -25.54 17.16 12.10
C GLY A 258 -27.04 16.99 11.81
N SER A 259 -27.51 15.77 11.84
CA SER A 259 -28.91 15.41 11.66
C SER A 259 -29.76 16.18 12.67
N ILE A 260 -30.35 17.28 12.24
CA ILE A 260 -31.35 18.00 13.01
C ILE A 260 -32.57 17.09 13.11
N ARG A 261 -32.76 16.51 14.29
CA ARG A 261 -34.01 15.85 14.66
C ARG A 261 -35.09 16.90 14.82
N LEU A 262 -35.82 17.17 13.76
CA LEU A 262 -37.08 17.88 13.81
C LEU A 262 -38.20 16.84 13.72
N GLY A 263 -38.71 16.41 14.86
CA GLY A 263 -39.86 15.50 14.95
C GLY A 263 -39.57 14.07 14.41
N THR A 264 -40.58 13.23 14.38
CA THR A 264 -40.53 11.81 13.99
C THR A 264 -40.30 11.50 12.50
N LYS A 265 -40.00 12.49 11.66
CA LYS A 265 -39.70 12.28 10.24
C LYS A 265 -38.26 12.67 9.90
N LYS A 266 -37.46 11.66 9.53
CA LYS A 266 -36.15 11.83 8.92
C LYS A 266 -36.32 12.36 7.49
N TYR A 267 -36.17 13.65 7.27
CA TYR A 267 -35.95 14.19 5.93
C TYR A 267 -34.47 14.10 5.60
N ALA A 268 -34.08 13.00 4.99
CA ALA A 268 -32.73 12.88 4.44
C ALA A 268 -32.73 13.52 3.06
N GLY A 269 -31.98 14.61 2.87
CA GLY A 269 -31.67 15.12 1.55
C GLY A 269 -30.88 14.10 0.71
N PHE A 270 -30.75 14.33 -0.58
CA PHE A 270 -29.96 13.45 -1.44
C PHE A 270 -28.45 13.74 -1.24
N ASN A 271 -27.70 12.71 -0.92
CA ASN A 271 -26.24 12.79 -0.82
C ASN A 271 -25.61 12.08 -2.02
N ILE A 272 -25.05 12.85 -2.94
CA ILE A 272 -24.36 12.37 -4.15
C ILE A 272 -23.15 11.44 -3.83
N ASN A 273 -22.63 11.49 -2.61
CA ASN A 273 -21.57 10.61 -2.14
C ASN A 273 -22.08 9.33 -1.43
N SER A 274 -23.40 9.15 -1.27
CA SER A 274 -23.96 7.99 -0.61
C SER A 274 -24.11 6.79 -1.56
N PRO A 275 -23.30 5.72 -1.44
CA PRO A 275 -23.44 4.54 -2.29
C PRO A 275 -24.84 3.91 -2.21
N LYS A 276 -25.47 3.97 -1.03
CA LYS A 276 -26.81 3.41 -0.80
C LYS A 276 -27.88 4.18 -1.58
N GLN A 277 -27.87 5.51 -1.48
CA GLN A 277 -28.84 6.35 -2.19
C GLN A 277 -28.63 6.30 -3.71
N LEU A 278 -27.39 6.30 -4.16
CA LEU A 278 -27.07 6.14 -5.58
C LEU A 278 -27.50 4.79 -6.13
N LEU A 279 -27.26 3.70 -5.39
CA LEU A 279 -27.66 2.36 -5.80
C LEU A 279 -29.20 2.30 -5.99
N GLU A 280 -29.95 2.87 -5.05
CA GLU A 280 -31.41 2.97 -5.14
C GLU A 280 -31.86 3.74 -6.41
N LYS A 281 -31.30 4.92 -6.66
CA LYS A 281 -31.64 5.74 -7.83
C LYS A 281 -31.23 5.07 -9.14
N PHE A 282 -30.03 4.50 -9.22
CA PHE A 282 -29.59 3.78 -10.43
C PHE A 282 -30.40 2.50 -10.67
N THR A 283 -30.86 1.82 -9.62
CA THR A 283 -31.77 0.68 -9.79
C THR A 283 -33.08 1.09 -10.46
N LEU A 284 -33.65 2.22 -10.07
CA LEU A 284 -34.89 2.73 -10.68
C LEU A 284 -34.70 3.09 -12.16
N ILE A 285 -33.56 3.69 -12.50
CA ILE A 285 -33.28 4.11 -13.91
C ILE A 285 -32.95 2.91 -14.79
N LEU A 286 -32.20 1.94 -14.27
CA LEU A 286 -31.76 0.77 -15.03
C LEU A 286 -32.80 -0.37 -15.04
N GLY A 287 -33.84 -0.29 -14.19
CA GLY A 287 -34.80 -1.37 -13.98
C GLY A 287 -34.29 -2.54 -13.15
N THR A 288 -32.95 -2.65 -12.98
CA THR A 288 -32.28 -3.67 -12.18
C THR A 288 -31.10 -3.08 -11.42
N PRO A 289 -30.78 -3.56 -10.21
CA PRO A 289 -29.63 -3.05 -9.47
C PRO A 289 -28.31 -3.37 -10.17
N PRO A 290 -27.38 -2.42 -10.30
CA PRO A 290 -26.01 -2.71 -10.69
C PRO A 290 -25.38 -3.71 -9.72
N VAL A 291 -24.75 -4.77 -10.22
CA VAL A 291 -24.11 -5.81 -9.41
C VAL A 291 -22.62 -5.88 -9.66
N ASP A 292 -21.85 -6.13 -8.62
CA ASP A 292 -20.42 -6.36 -8.73
C ASP A 292 -20.09 -7.77 -9.27
N ALA A 293 -18.82 -8.07 -9.44
CA ALA A 293 -18.35 -9.36 -9.93
C ALA A 293 -18.76 -10.57 -9.05
N THR A 294 -19.27 -10.32 -7.84
CA THR A 294 -19.78 -11.37 -6.92
C THR A 294 -21.30 -11.47 -6.94
N GLY A 295 -21.97 -10.70 -7.80
CA GLY A 295 -23.44 -10.64 -7.88
C GLY A 295 -24.09 -9.80 -6.79
N LYS A 296 -23.35 -9.03 -6.00
CA LYS A 296 -23.91 -8.14 -4.97
C LYS A 296 -24.25 -6.77 -5.54
N PRO A 297 -25.41 -6.18 -5.17
CA PRO A 297 -25.75 -4.81 -5.54
C PRO A 297 -24.67 -3.81 -5.11
N SER A 298 -24.21 -2.97 -6.04
CA SER A 298 -23.10 -2.06 -5.80
C SER A 298 -23.15 -0.84 -6.71
N ALA A 299 -23.02 0.35 -6.13
CA ALA A 299 -22.80 1.61 -6.85
C ALA A 299 -21.31 2.00 -6.85
N SER A 300 -20.39 1.03 -6.72
CA SER A 300 -18.96 1.30 -6.82
C SER A 300 -18.59 1.77 -8.22
N ARG A 301 -17.53 2.59 -8.32
CA ARG A 301 -17.01 3.04 -9.61
C ARG A 301 -16.70 1.87 -10.56
N GLN A 302 -16.18 0.78 -10.03
CA GLN A 302 -15.84 -0.39 -10.84
C GLN A 302 -17.09 -1.06 -11.42
N THR A 303 -18.13 -1.23 -10.59
CA THR A 303 -19.44 -1.77 -11.03
C THR A 303 -20.09 -0.87 -12.06
N LEU A 304 -20.16 0.44 -11.78
CA LEU A 304 -20.87 1.38 -12.66
C LEU A 304 -20.20 1.56 -14.04
N LYS A 305 -18.91 1.31 -14.17
CA LYS A 305 -18.21 1.40 -15.46
C LYS A 305 -18.79 0.47 -16.54
N SER A 306 -19.28 -0.73 -16.16
CA SER A 306 -19.90 -1.66 -17.11
C SER A 306 -21.26 -1.17 -17.63
N PHE A 307 -21.89 -0.22 -16.96
CA PHE A 307 -23.17 0.38 -17.35
C PHE A 307 -23.00 1.75 -18.03
N ALA A 308 -21.78 2.29 -18.04
CA ALA A 308 -21.51 3.61 -18.60
C ALA A 308 -21.73 3.69 -20.12
N ALA A 309 -21.58 2.59 -20.85
CA ALA A 309 -21.82 2.54 -22.29
C ALA A 309 -23.32 2.73 -22.63
N ASP A 310 -24.20 2.32 -21.71
CA ASP A 310 -25.64 2.26 -21.93
C ASP A 310 -26.42 3.36 -21.19
N SER A 311 -25.71 4.21 -20.40
CA SER A 311 -26.35 5.26 -19.58
C SER A 311 -25.50 6.51 -19.48
N GLU A 312 -25.94 7.59 -20.10
CA GLU A 312 -25.30 8.91 -20.04
C GLU A 312 -25.23 9.45 -18.61
N ILE A 313 -26.29 9.25 -17.82
CA ILE A 313 -26.34 9.66 -16.40
C ILE A 313 -25.22 8.97 -15.58
N ILE A 314 -24.95 7.69 -15.85
CA ILE A 314 -23.86 6.98 -15.19
C ILE A 314 -22.51 7.52 -15.67
N GLN A 315 -22.36 7.88 -16.94
CA GLN A 315 -21.13 8.53 -17.44
C GLN A 315 -20.88 9.86 -16.72
N THR A 316 -21.89 10.74 -16.67
CA THR A 316 -21.83 12.04 -15.98
C THR A 316 -21.45 11.84 -14.51
N TYR A 317 -22.07 10.88 -13.81
CA TYR A 317 -21.69 10.55 -12.43
C TYR A 317 -20.25 10.07 -12.31
N LEU A 318 -19.77 9.22 -13.21
CA LEU A 318 -18.39 8.71 -13.16
C LEU A 318 -17.33 9.79 -13.39
N VAL A 319 -17.63 10.79 -14.25
CA VAL A 319 -16.78 11.96 -14.46
C VAL A 319 -16.76 12.82 -13.19
N TRP A 320 -17.92 13.13 -12.63
CA TRP A 320 -18.04 13.82 -11.36
C TRP A 320 -17.24 13.10 -10.24
N LYS A 321 -17.43 11.79 -10.10
CA LYS A 321 -16.75 11.00 -9.07
C LYS A 321 -15.24 10.97 -9.23
N LYS A 322 -14.75 11.03 -10.47
CA LYS A 322 -13.32 11.12 -10.77
C LYS A 322 -12.76 12.46 -10.31
N THR A 323 -13.44 13.57 -10.58
CA THR A 323 -13.05 14.92 -10.17
C THR A 323 -13.10 15.08 -8.64
N GLU A 324 -14.17 14.60 -8.00
CA GLU A 324 -14.29 14.61 -6.53
C GLU A 324 -13.16 13.83 -5.84
N LYS A 325 -12.78 12.67 -6.38
CA LYS A 325 -11.65 11.92 -5.84
C LYS A 325 -10.31 12.68 -5.96
N ARG A 326 -10.13 13.45 -7.05
CA ARG A 326 -8.97 14.32 -7.24
C ARG A 326 -8.93 15.45 -6.21
N ARG A 327 -10.07 16.13 -6.03
CA ARG A 327 -10.23 17.19 -5.03
C ARG A 327 -9.91 16.66 -3.62
N GLN A 328 -10.48 15.50 -3.23
CA GLN A 328 -10.21 14.87 -1.94
C GLN A 328 -8.73 14.54 -1.76
N MET A 329 -8.05 14.08 -2.83
CA MET A 329 -6.62 13.78 -2.77
C MET A 329 -5.79 15.05 -2.55
N ILE A 330 -6.08 16.14 -3.27
CA ILE A 330 -5.40 17.42 -3.08
C ILE A 330 -5.61 17.93 -1.65
N THR A 331 -6.85 17.88 -1.13
CA THR A 331 -7.14 18.27 0.25
C THR A 331 -6.30 17.46 1.24
N SER A 332 -6.23 16.13 1.05
CA SER A 332 -5.41 15.27 1.91
C SER A 332 -3.90 15.53 1.78
N ILE A 333 -3.43 15.96 0.62
CA ILE A 333 -2.03 16.37 0.42
C ILE A 333 -1.77 17.67 1.17
N LEU A 334 -2.62 18.70 0.98
CA LEU A 334 -2.50 20.00 1.63
C LEU A 334 -2.50 19.92 3.16
N GLU A 335 -3.36 19.06 3.74
CA GLU A 335 -3.43 18.82 5.19
C GLU A 335 -2.15 18.19 5.75
N LYS A 336 -1.35 17.50 4.92
CA LYS A 336 -0.14 16.79 5.34
C LYS A 336 1.14 17.47 4.88
N LEU A 337 1.01 18.54 4.14
CA LEU A 337 2.14 19.30 3.63
C LEU A 337 2.87 19.96 4.80
N ASP A 338 4.16 19.67 4.94
CA ASP A 338 4.98 20.33 5.93
C ASP A 338 5.34 21.78 5.52
N ASP A 339 6.03 22.49 6.40
CA ASP A 339 6.42 23.89 6.17
C ASP A 339 7.44 24.06 5.05
N LYS A 340 8.14 22.97 4.70
CA LYS A 340 9.12 22.93 3.60
C LYS A 340 8.50 22.52 2.27
N GLY A 341 7.18 22.24 2.24
CA GLY A 341 6.48 21.81 1.04
C GLY A 341 6.60 20.32 0.73
N TYR A 342 6.89 19.47 1.71
CA TYR A 342 6.96 18.02 1.50
C TYR A 342 5.79 17.27 2.14
N VAL A 343 5.39 16.18 1.50
CA VAL A 343 4.44 15.22 2.05
C VAL A 343 5.12 13.88 2.26
N LYS A 344 5.16 13.46 3.51
CA LYS A 344 5.79 12.21 3.96
C LYS A 344 4.73 11.12 4.06
N ALA A 345 4.71 10.22 3.06
CA ALA A 345 3.83 9.06 3.07
C ALA A 345 4.49 7.88 3.76
N SER A 346 3.71 7.05 4.42
CA SER A 346 4.20 5.76 4.93
C SER A 346 4.18 4.72 3.82
N TYR A 347 5.32 4.08 3.58
CA TYR A 347 5.46 2.99 2.62
C TYR A 347 5.60 1.66 3.35
N MET A 348 4.81 0.69 2.96
CA MET A 348 4.82 -0.65 3.55
C MET A 348 5.27 -1.68 2.52
N GLN A 349 6.43 -2.27 2.72
CA GLN A 349 6.90 -3.42 1.96
C GLN A 349 5.96 -4.60 2.21
N LEU A 350 5.70 -5.40 1.17
CA LEU A 350 4.76 -6.52 1.24
C LEU A 350 3.37 -6.08 1.76
N GLY A 351 2.97 -4.85 1.43
CA GLY A 351 1.72 -4.25 1.90
C GLY A 351 0.48 -4.74 1.15
N ALA A 352 0.66 -5.38 0.00
CA ALA A 352 -0.39 -6.04 -0.77
C ALA A 352 -0.14 -7.55 -0.81
N ASP A 353 -1.22 -8.33 -0.95
CA ASP A 353 -1.15 -9.80 -1.04
C ASP A 353 -0.33 -10.30 -2.23
N THR A 354 -0.15 -9.45 -3.25
CA THR A 354 0.71 -9.71 -4.40
C THR A 354 2.21 -9.56 -4.10
N GLY A 355 2.59 -9.15 -2.88
CA GLY A 355 3.96 -8.81 -2.52
C GLY A 355 4.37 -7.39 -2.92
N ARG A 356 3.50 -6.61 -3.57
CA ARG A 356 3.79 -5.21 -3.90
C ARG A 356 3.83 -4.35 -2.64
N MET A 357 4.62 -3.30 -2.71
CA MET A 357 4.62 -2.22 -1.73
C MET A 357 3.29 -1.47 -1.75
N SER A 358 2.81 -1.02 -0.61
CA SER A 358 1.67 -0.11 -0.52
C SER A 358 2.08 1.21 0.14
N SER A 359 1.32 2.28 -0.14
CA SER A 359 1.52 3.60 0.44
C SER A 359 0.25 4.11 1.09
N ILE A 360 0.39 4.74 2.27
CA ILE A 360 -0.72 5.31 3.03
C ILE A 360 -0.34 6.67 3.62
N LYS A 361 -1.34 7.48 3.92
CA LYS A 361 -1.25 8.75 4.68
C LYS A 361 -0.31 9.82 4.08
N PRO A 362 -0.49 10.22 2.81
CA PRO A 362 -1.45 9.80 1.81
C PRO A 362 -0.98 8.60 0.99
N ASN A 363 -1.84 8.06 0.11
CA ASN A 363 -1.43 7.03 -0.83
C ASN A 363 -0.83 7.66 -2.10
N ASN A 364 0.48 7.86 -2.10
CA ASN A 364 1.21 8.46 -3.22
C ASN A 364 1.19 7.58 -4.50
N GLN A 365 0.92 6.26 -4.38
CA GLN A 365 0.81 5.37 -5.53
C GLN A 365 -0.50 5.55 -6.31
N GLN A 366 -1.46 6.31 -5.76
CA GLN A 366 -2.73 6.62 -6.41
C GLN A 366 -2.79 8.04 -6.99
N ILE A 367 -1.69 8.78 -7.01
CA ILE A 367 -1.61 10.09 -7.64
C ILE A 367 -2.07 9.98 -9.10
N PRO A 368 -3.04 10.80 -9.53
CA PRO A 368 -3.55 10.78 -10.89
C PRO A 368 -2.44 10.94 -11.93
N ARG A 369 -2.61 10.29 -13.10
CA ARG A 369 -1.61 10.36 -14.18
C ARG A 369 -1.78 11.60 -15.07
N ASP A 370 -2.81 12.41 -14.83
CA ASP A 370 -3.00 13.64 -15.61
C ASP A 370 -1.90 14.67 -15.33
N SER A 371 -1.53 15.40 -16.38
CA SER A 371 -0.43 16.37 -16.36
C SER A 371 -0.67 17.49 -15.35
N GLU A 372 -1.91 17.98 -15.26
CA GLU A 372 -2.25 19.12 -14.41
C GLU A 372 -2.06 18.80 -12.91
N PHE A 373 -2.47 17.60 -12.47
CA PHE A 373 -2.26 17.17 -11.09
C PHE A 373 -0.76 16.97 -10.81
N ARG A 374 -0.04 16.32 -11.75
CA ARG A 374 1.40 16.03 -11.58
C ARG A 374 2.27 17.27 -11.62
N GLN A 375 1.87 18.32 -12.32
CA GLN A 375 2.56 19.61 -12.33
C GLN A 375 2.59 20.28 -10.95
N CYS A 376 1.73 19.87 -10.02
CA CYS A 376 1.81 20.32 -8.63
C CYS A 376 2.99 19.69 -7.86
N VAL A 377 3.64 18.63 -8.38
CA VAL A 377 4.87 18.07 -7.82
C VAL A 377 6.03 18.90 -8.38
N GLU A 378 6.75 19.60 -7.51
CA GLU A 378 7.79 20.53 -7.92
C GLU A 378 9.07 20.32 -7.12
N ALA A 379 10.20 20.17 -7.82
CA ALA A 379 11.48 20.08 -7.17
C ALA A 379 11.86 21.40 -6.49
N PRO A 380 12.53 21.37 -5.32
CA PRO A 380 13.08 22.57 -4.70
C PRO A 380 14.02 23.33 -5.64
N LYS A 381 14.19 24.64 -5.42
CA LYS A 381 15.09 25.47 -6.22
C LYS A 381 16.48 24.86 -6.29
N GLY A 382 16.99 24.68 -7.52
CA GLY A 382 18.30 24.07 -7.78
C GLY A 382 18.29 22.54 -7.86
N TRP A 383 17.16 21.90 -7.66
CA TRP A 383 16.99 20.45 -7.78
C TRP A 383 16.16 20.07 -9.01
N LYS A 384 16.20 18.82 -9.37
CA LYS A 384 15.37 18.23 -10.44
C LYS A 384 14.75 16.92 -9.94
N ILE A 385 13.54 16.65 -10.40
CA ILE A 385 12.92 15.32 -10.24
C ILE A 385 13.43 14.45 -11.38
N VAL A 386 13.95 13.28 -11.04
CA VAL A 386 14.34 12.25 -12.02
C VAL A 386 13.28 11.15 -11.95
N ASP A 387 12.60 10.93 -13.07
CA ASP A 387 11.64 9.83 -13.24
C ASP A 387 12.30 8.73 -14.08
N ALA A 388 12.41 7.53 -13.51
CA ALA A 388 13.00 6.37 -14.17
C ALA A 388 12.09 5.16 -14.00
N ASP A 389 11.61 4.60 -15.11
CA ASP A 389 10.75 3.43 -15.14
C ASP A 389 11.30 2.34 -16.04
N PHE A 390 11.13 1.09 -15.64
CA PHE A 390 11.50 -0.05 -16.47
C PHE A 390 10.48 -0.25 -17.59
N SER A 391 10.94 -0.19 -18.84
CA SER A 391 10.08 -0.41 -20.00
C SER A 391 9.48 -1.81 -20.00
N GLN A 392 8.15 -1.91 -19.88
CA GLN A 392 7.37 -3.13 -19.98
C GLN A 392 7.88 -4.28 -19.07
N MET A 393 8.37 -3.97 -17.87
CA MET A 393 9.03 -4.92 -16.98
C MET A 393 8.21 -6.18 -16.72
N GLU A 394 6.89 -6.03 -16.44
CA GLU A 394 6.02 -7.17 -16.15
C GLU A 394 5.90 -8.13 -17.34
N LEU A 395 5.80 -7.60 -18.56
CA LEU A 395 5.73 -8.41 -19.79
C LEU A 395 7.06 -9.10 -20.09
N ARG A 396 8.19 -8.44 -19.84
CA ARG A 396 9.53 -9.03 -19.97
C ARG A 396 9.75 -10.18 -18.98
N LEU A 397 9.33 -9.98 -17.73
CA LEU A 397 9.41 -11.03 -16.71
C LEU A 397 8.51 -12.22 -17.07
N ALA A 398 7.28 -11.94 -17.53
CA ALA A 398 6.38 -13.01 -17.97
C ALA A 398 6.96 -13.79 -19.14
N ALA A 399 7.51 -13.12 -20.16
CA ALA A 399 8.17 -13.75 -21.29
C ALA A 399 9.30 -14.70 -20.84
N ALA A 400 10.15 -14.23 -19.92
CA ALA A 400 11.28 -15.00 -19.40
C ALA A 400 10.82 -16.21 -18.55
N LEU A 401 9.86 -16.00 -17.62
CA LEU A 401 9.34 -17.06 -16.74
C LEU A 401 8.54 -18.12 -17.49
N ALA A 402 7.74 -17.69 -18.46
CA ALA A 402 6.95 -18.56 -19.31
C ALA A 402 7.77 -19.21 -20.42
N LYS A 403 8.99 -18.71 -20.67
CA LYS A 403 9.83 -19.10 -21.82
C LYS A 403 9.07 -18.98 -23.14
N ASP A 404 8.30 -17.88 -23.28
CA ASP A 404 7.51 -17.65 -24.49
C ASP A 404 8.39 -17.05 -25.59
N GLU A 405 8.65 -17.84 -26.61
CA GLU A 405 9.59 -17.50 -27.68
C GLU A 405 9.15 -16.24 -28.44
N ASN A 406 7.85 -16.11 -28.72
CA ASN A 406 7.33 -14.95 -29.47
C ASN A 406 7.54 -13.63 -28.70
N MET A 407 7.25 -13.62 -27.39
CA MET A 407 7.51 -12.46 -26.56
C MET A 407 9.01 -12.17 -26.43
N ILE A 408 9.82 -13.22 -26.20
CA ILE A 408 11.28 -13.08 -26.03
C ILE A 408 11.90 -12.48 -27.31
N GLN A 409 11.55 -13.01 -28.48
CA GLN A 409 12.09 -12.52 -29.75
C GLN A 409 11.64 -11.09 -30.06
N ALA A 410 10.39 -10.72 -29.77
CA ALA A 410 9.92 -9.34 -29.92
C ALA A 410 10.77 -8.38 -29.05
N PHE A 411 11.05 -8.74 -27.81
CA PHE A 411 11.89 -7.92 -26.93
C PHE A 411 13.37 -7.86 -27.36
N ILE A 412 13.93 -8.98 -27.88
CA ILE A 412 15.31 -9.00 -28.41
C ILE A 412 15.44 -8.08 -29.63
N ARG A 413 14.42 -8.03 -30.49
CA ARG A 413 14.40 -7.11 -31.64
C ARG A 413 14.12 -5.65 -31.27
N GLY A 414 13.84 -5.37 -29.97
CA GLY A 414 13.55 -4.02 -29.50
C GLY A 414 12.15 -3.53 -29.85
N GLU A 415 11.22 -4.43 -30.21
CA GLU A 415 9.85 -4.10 -30.58
C GLU A 415 9.01 -3.74 -29.34
N ASP A 416 8.04 -2.83 -29.52
CA ASP A 416 6.98 -2.64 -28.53
C ASP A 416 6.04 -3.85 -28.57
N LEU A 417 5.89 -4.56 -27.43
CA LEU A 417 5.09 -5.79 -27.41
C LEU A 417 3.62 -5.55 -27.72
N HIS A 418 3.08 -4.35 -27.47
CA HIS A 418 1.69 -4.03 -27.80
C HIS A 418 1.51 -3.87 -29.31
N ASP A 419 2.47 -3.26 -29.98
CA ASP A 419 2.48 -3.13 -31.44
C ASP A 419 2.67 -4.49 -32.11
N TYR A 420 3.62 -5.29 -31.64
CA TYR A 420 3.81 -6.66 -32.10
C TYR A 420 2.54 -7.51 -31.91
N THR A 421 1.89 -7.43 -30.74
CA THR A 421 0.64 -8.16 -30.49
C THR A 421 -0.47 -7.71 -31.42
N ALA A 422 -0.60 -6.40 -31.65
CA ALA A 422 -1.62 -5.83 -32.55
C ALA A 422 -1.44 -6.38 -33.97
N GLU A 423 -0.21 -6.41 -34.48
CA GLU A 423 0.13 -6.98 -35.77
C GLU A 423 -0.19 -8.48 -35.88
N GLN A 424 0.26 -9.28 -34.89
CA GLN A 424 0.04 -10.72 -34.86
C GLN A 424 -1.44 -11.10 -34.77
N MET A 425 -2.24 -10.27 -34.12
CA MET A 425 -3.67 -10.52 -33.91
C MET A 425 -4.57 -9.81 -34.93
N GLY A 426 -4.02 -8.92 -35.76
CA GLY A 426 -4.77 -8.09 -36.70
C GLY A 426 -5.79 -7.19 -36.01
N CYS A 427 -5.42 -6.58 -34.88
CA CYS A 427 -6.30 -5.74 -34.08
C CYS A 427 -5.67 -4.38 -33.73
N ASP A 428 -6.48 -3.45 -33.20
CA ASP A 428 -6.00 -2.16 -32.72
C ASP A 428 -5.02 -2.31 -31.55
N ARG A 429 -4.03 -1.40 -31.47
CA ARG A 429 -3.02 -1.37 -30.41
C ARG A 429 -3.61 -1.30 -29.00
N GLN A 430 -4.73 -0.59 -28.81
CA GLN A 430 -5.38 -0.48 -27.48
C GLN A 430 -6.06 -1.79 -27.09
N ILE A 431 -6.59 -2.54 -28.08
CA ILE A 431 -7.10 -3.92 -27.87
C ILE A 431 -5.95 -4.82 -27.46
N ALA A 432 -4.84 -4.80 -28.21
CA ALA A 432 -3.64 -5.58 -27.91
C ALA A 432 -3.06 -5.25 -26.53
N LYS A 433 -3.01 -3.97 -26.15
CA LYS A 433 -2.59 -3.53 -24.82
C LYS A 433 -3.49 -4.08 -23.73
N SER A 434 -4.81 -4.04 -23.94
CA SER A 434 -5.79 -4.59 -23.00
C SER A 434 -5.68 -6.10 -22.87
N ALA A 435 -5.44 -6.79 -23.99
CA ALA A 435 -5.19 -8.23 -24.02
C ALA A 435 -3.90 -8.60 -23.27
N ASN A 436 -2.79 -7.92 -23.57
CA ASN A 436 -1.50 -8.19 -22.94
C ASN A 436 -1.54 -8.08 -21.42
N PHE A 437 -2.22 -7.07 -20.87
CA PHE A 437 -2.35 -6.95 -19.41
C PHE A 437 -3.46 -7.84 -18.83
N GLY A 438 -4.65 -7.84 -19.44
CA GLY A 438 -5.77 -8.62 -18.90
C GLY A 438 -5.50 -10.12 -18.90
N LEU A 439 -5.06 -10.66 -20.03
CA LEU A 439 -4.86 -12.10 -20.22
C LEU A 439 -3.59 -12.62 -19.54
N LEU A 440 -2.55 -11.79 -19.43
CA LEU A 440 -1.37 -12.14 -18.65
C LEU A 440 -1.71 -12.48 -17.20
N TYR A 441 -2.67 -11.74 -16.62
CA TYR A 441 -3.15 -11.97 -15.26
C TYR A 441 -4.30 -12.99 -15.17
N GLY A 442 -4.52 -13.77 -16.23
CA GLY A 442 -5.48 -14.88 -16.22
C GLY A 442 -6.95 -14.46 -16.39
N ALA A 443 -7.22 -13.26 -16.93
CA ALA A 443 -8.59 -12.86 -17.22
C ALA A 443 -9.22 -13.78 -18.28
N GLY A 444 -10.47 -14.21 -18.05
CA GLY A 444 -11.30 -14.82 -19.09
C GLY A 444 -11.80 -13.77 -20.09
N ALA A 445 -12.60 -14.19 -21.08
CA ALA A 445 -13.15 -13.30 -22.11
C ALA A 445 -13.99 -12.14 -21.50
N GLU A 446 -14.82 -12.44 -20.51
CA GLU A 446 -15.62 -11.44 -19.81
C GLU A 446 -14.72 -10.47 -19.01
N GLY A 447 -13.71 -10.98 -18.32
CA GLY A 447 -12.71 -10.17 -17.61
C GLY A 447 -11.94 -9.24 -18.56
N LEU A 448 -11.56 -9.74 -19.74
CA LEU A 448 -10.93 -8.94 -20.78
C LEU A 448 -11.86 -7.83 -21.30
N ARG A 449 -13.11 -8.14 -21.59
CA ARG A 449 -14.12 -7.15 -22.01
C ARG A 449 -14.25 -6.03 -20.99
N ASN A 450 -14.39 -6.40 -19.71
CA ASN A 450 -14.53 -5.44 -18.63
C ASN A 450 -13.26 -4.59 -18.42
N TYR A 451 -12.09 -5.20 -18.55
CA TYR A 451 -10.81 -4.51 -18.46
C TYR A 451 -10.63 -3.51 -19.61
N ALA A 452 -10.88 -3.93 -20.84
CA ALA A 452 -10.81 -3.09 -22.03
C ALA A 452 -11.81 -1.92 -21.94
N GLY A 453 -13.07 -2.18 -21.57
CA GLY A 453 -14.09 -1.16 -21.33
C GLY A 453 -13.67 -0.13 -20.28
N SER A 454 -12.96 -0.56 -19.24
CA SER A 454 -12.40 0.36 -18.24
C SER A 454 -11.34 1.33 -18.80
N SER A 455 -10.77 1.02 -19.95
CA SER A 455 -9.77 1.82 -20.67
C SER A 455 -10.35 2.54 -21.90
N GLY A 456 -11.69 2.48 -22.07
CA GLY A 456 -12.39 3.11 -23.19
C GLY A 456 -12.45 2.26 -24.47
N VAL A 457 -12.03 1.00 -24.41
CA VAL A 457 -12.10 0.07 -25.55
C VAL A 457 -13.34 -0.81 -25.39
N LEU A 458 -14.38 -0.52 -26.18
CA LEU A 458 -15.62 -1.29 -26.17
C LEU A 458 -15.48 -2.52 -27.07
N MET A 459 -15.91 -3.66 -26.58
CA MET A 459 -16.00 -4.90 -27.36
C MET A 459 -17.13 -5.78 -26.84
N THR A 460 -17.71 -6.57 -27.71
CA THR A 460 -18.69 -7.61 -27.37
C THR A 460 -18.00 -8.79 -26.67
N LEU A 461 -18.78 -9.66 -26.04
CA LEU A 461 -18.22 -10.89 -25.44
C LEU A 461 -17.64 -11.84 -26.50
N GLU A 462 -18.24 -11.87 -27.69
CA GLU A 462 -17.75 -12.68 -28.83
C GLU A 462 -16.40 -12.17 -29.31
N GLU A 463 -16.25 -10.85 -29.50
CA GLU A 463 -14.98 -10.22 -29.85
C GLU A 463 -13.91 -10.46 -28.78
N ALA A 464 -14.25 -10.28 -27.50
CA ALA A 464 -13.33 -10.56 -26.39
C ALA A 464 -12.89 -12.03 -26.37
N THR A 465 -13.79 -12.95 -26.72
CA THR A 465 -13.46 -14.38 -26.82
C THR A 465 -12.49 -14.64 -27.97
N LYS A 466 -12.72 -14.06 -29.15
CA LYS A 466 -11.81 -14.16 -30.30
C LYS A 466 -10.43 -13.57 -29.98
N VAL A 467 -10.39 -12.40 -29.34
CA VAL A 467 -9.14 -11.74 -28.91
C VAL A 467 -8.38 -12.62 -27.92
N ARG A 468 -9.05 -13.17 -26.89
CA ARG A 468 -8.44 -14.09 -25.93
C ARG A 468 -7.84 -15.33 -26.61
N ASP A 469 -8.61 -15.98 -27.47
CA ASP A 469 -8.19 -17.23 -28.11
C ASP A 469 -7.03 -17.02 -29.08
N ASN A 470 -7.01 -15.87 -29.78
CA ASN A 470 -5.89 -15.47 -30.63
C ASN A 470 -4.65 -15.19 -29.79
N TRP A 471 -4.79 -14.47 -28.68
CA TRP A 471 -3.69 -14.16 -27.77
C TRP A 471 -3.05 -15.44 -27.18
N LEU A 472 -3.87 -16.37 -26.69
CA LEU A 472 -3.40 -17.64 -26.13
C LEU A 472 -2.71 -18.53 -27.18
N ARG A 473 -3.13 -18.43 -28.46
CA ARG A 473 -2.46 -19.11 -29.59
C ARG A 473 -1.13 -18.45 -29.96
N THR A 474 -1.05 -17.13 -29.88
CA THR A 474 0.16 -16.35 -30.15
C THR A 474 1.21 -16.59 -29.07
N TYR A 475 0.79 -16.61 -27.79
CA TYR A 475 1.67 -16.74 -26.63
C TYR A 475 1.49 -18.09 -25.93
N LYS A 476 1.85 -19.16 -26.64
CA LYS A 476 1.69 -20.55 -26.14
C LYS A 476 2.50 -20.83 -24.87
N GLY A 477 3.66 -20.21 -24.74
CA GLY A 477 4.52 -20.34 -23.56
C GLY A 477 3.83 -19.78 -22.32
N VAL A 478 3.23 -18.58 -22.43
CA VAL A 478 2.47 -17.97 -21.32
C VAL A 478 1.26 -18.83 -20.96
N HIS A 479 0.50 -19.30 -21.93
CA HIS A 479 -0.65 -20.18 -21.70
C HIS A 479 -0.26 -21.46 -20.95
N ALA A 480 0.80 -22.12 -21.38
CA ALA A 480 1.32 -23.34 -20.73
C ALA A 480 1.79 -23.04 -19.29
N TRP A 481 2.47 -21.90 -19.09
CA TRP A 481 2.93 -21.46 -17.78
C TRP A 481 1.76 -21.14 -16.82
N GLN A 482 0.72 -20.45 -17.29
CA GLN A 482 -0.50 -20.19 -16.52
C GLN A 482 -1.18 -21.49 -16.10
N ASN A 483 -1.39 -22.43 -17.04
CA ASN A 483 -1.99 -23.73 -16.76
C ASN A 483 -1.18 -24.53 -15.74
N LYS A 484 0.15 -24.54 -15.87
CA LYS A 484 1.04 -25.20 -14.90
C LYS A 484 0.89 -24.63 -13.50
N ASN A 485 0.90 -23.30 -13.36
CA ASN A 485 0.74 -22.63 -12.06
C ASN A 485 -0.64 -22.89 -11.45
N TYR A 486 -1.69 -22.87 -12.29
CA TYR A 486 -3.03 -23.23 -11.85
C TYR A 486 -3.11 -24.67 -11.29
N GLN A 487 -2.48 -25.64 -11.99
CA GLN A 487 -2.45 -27.03 -11.52
C GLN A 487 -1.62 -27.19 -10.23
N ILE A 488 -0.50 -26.46 -10.10
CA ILE A 488 0.30 -26.46 -8.87
C ILE A 488 -0.55 -25.95 -7.71
N ALA A 489 -1.26 -24.83 -7.89
CA ALA A 489 -2.12 -24.27 -6.87
C ALA A 489 -3.29 -25.22 -6.52
N LYS A 490 -3.92 -25.83 -7.53
CA LYS A 490 -5.01 -26.80 -7.34
C LYS A 490 -4.56 -28.06 -6.60
N ASN A 491 -3.35 -28.53 -6.87
CA ASN A 491 -2.79 -29.75 -6.27
C ASN A 491 -2.08 -29.48 -4.93
N SER A 492 -1.94 -28.22 -4.51
CA SER A 492 -1.43 -27.89 -3.19
C SER A 492 -2.46 -28.26 -2.13
N ASN A 493 -2.69 -29.52 -2.05
CA ASN A 493 -3.43 -30.36 -1.08
C ASN A 493 -4.43 -29.69 -0.17
N GLY A 494 -5.69 -29.99 -0.38
CA GLY A 494 -6.73 -30.29 0.64
C GLY A 494 -6.88 -29.35 1.82
N ASN A 495 -5.97 -28.47 2.01
CA ASN A 495 -5.92 -27.47 3.04
C ASN A 495 -6.71 -26.23 2.59
N GLU A 496 -7.23 -25.52 3.54
CA GLU A 496 -7.98 -24.27 3.39
C GLU A 496 -7.28 -23.24 2.47
N TRP A 497 -5.99 -23.41 2.18
CA TRP A 497 -5.11 -22.48 1.46
C TRP A 497 -4.29 -23.18 0.38
N ALA A 498 -4.39 -22.70 -0.85
CA ALA A 498 -3.43 -23.02 -1.91
C ALA A 498 -2.15 -22.16 -1.74
N GLU A 499 -1.02 -22.67 -2.21
CA GLU A 499 0.27 -21.98 -2.13
C GLU A 499 0.86 -21.77 -3.53
N THR A 500 1.29 -20.55 -3.82
CA THR A 500 2.11 -20.24 -5.01
C THR A 500 3.44 -19.64 -4.59
N ARG A 501 4.46 -19.78 -5.47
CA ARG A 501 5.80 -19.24 -5.22
C ARG A 501 6.38 -18.58 -6.45
N ILE A 502 7.11 -17.46 -6.23
CA ILE A 502 7.90 -16.81 -7.28
C ILE A 502 9.17 -17.62 -7.52
N PRO A 503 9.47 -18.06 -8.76
CA PRO A 503 10.58 -18.99 -9.04
C PRO A 503 11.95 -18.50 -8.58
N LEU A 504 12.26 -17.21 -8.70
CA LEU A 504 13.59 -16.68 -8.40
C LEU A 504 13.81 -16.44 -6.90
N SER A 505 12.87 -15.79 -6.22
CA SER A 505 13.01 -15.43 -4.81
C SER A 505 12.38 -16.43 -3.86
N ASN A 506 11.68 -17.42 -4.41
CA ASN A 506 10.86 -18.38 -3.66
C ASN A 506 9.81 -17.72 -2.74
N MET A 507 9.53 -16.43 -2.94
CA MET A 507 8.51 -15.70 -2.19
C MET A 507 7.17 -16.41 -2.33
N ARG A 508 6.53 -16.67 -1.20
CA ARG A 508 5.31 -17.44 -1.10
C ARG A 508 4.08 -16.53 -1.04
N ARG A 509 2.99 -16.99 -1.65
CA ARG A 509 1.66 -16.41 -1.46
C ARG A 509 0.65 -17.52 -1.15
N TYR A 510 -0.13 -17.31 -0.11
CA TYR A 510 -1.30 -18.13 0.18
C TYR A 510 -2.53 -17.57 -0.50
N LEU A 511 -3.36 -18.47 -1.06
CA LEU A 511 -4.58 -18.14 -1.77
C LEU A 511 -5.74 -18.90 -1.14
N LYS A 512 -6.77 -18.17 -0.68
CA LYS A 512 -7.99 -18.76 -0.12
C LYS A 512 -9.12 -18.72 -1.13
N GLY A 513 -9.87 -19.83 -1.24
CA GLY A 513 -11.11 -19.90 -2.00
C GLY A 513 -10.92 -20.13 -3.48
N ASP A 514 -11.68 -19.43 -4.31
CA ASP A 514 -11.78 -19.67 -5.74
C ASP A 514 -10.42 -19.59 -6.45
N LEU A 515 -9.91 -20.74 -6.86
CA LEU A 515 -8.65 -20.90 -7.60
C LEU A 515 -8.70 -20.26 -8.99
N ASN A 516 -9.84 -19.76 -9.44
CA ASN A 516 -9.97 -19.00 -10.68
C ASN A 516 -9.25 -17.64 -10.64
N ARG A 517 -8.64 -17.28 -9.50
CA ARG A 517 -7.84 -16.06 -9.29
C ARG A 517 -6.33 -16.31 -9.16
N VAL A 518 -5.87 -17.50 -9.46
CA VAL A 518 -4.44 -17.86 -9.41
C VAL A 518 -3.69 -17.38 -10.64
#